data_877cef0b3d432c1d28c2707e5cbe2ca1
#
_entry.id   877cef0b3d432c1d28c2707e5cbe2ca1
#
_cell.length_a   1.000
_cell.length_b   1.000
_cell.length_c   1.000
_cell.angle_alpha   90.00
_cell.angle_beta   90.00
_cell.angle_gamma   90.00
#
_symmetry.space_group_name_H-M   'P 1'
#
loop_
_entity.id
_entity.type
_entity.pdbx_description
1 polymer ?
#
loop_
_entity_poly.entity_id
_entity_poly.type
_entity_poly.pdbx_seq_one_letter_code
_entity_poly.pdbx_strand_id
1 'polypeptide(L)'
;EHFLPALSIPVAKGRNFLNLSDTLRSIMVNEAMAKHFGWDDPVGKRVKFAGDTSGFYLEVVGVTKDFNQKSLYNPIAPLLFFYSPNSNVIQLKLASGDIKASIGKVESAWKKYFPQLPFEYKFLDEDFNSQYAADQKRGKIFAAFSILTIIITCLGLLGLTAFTTQQKQK
;
A
#
# COMPACT_ATOMS: atom_id res chain seq x y z
N GLU A 1 11.15 12.05 -10.86
CA GLU A 1 11.62 13.05 -9.86
C GLU A 1 10.57 13.34 -8.79
N HIS A 2 9.30 13.53 -9.17
CA HIS A 2 8.23 13.98 -8.27
C HIS A 2 7.43 12.85 -7.59
N PHE A 3 7.70 11.60 -7.90
CA PHE A 3 6.97 10.44 -7.36
C PHE A 3 7.05 10.36 -5.82
N LEU A 4 8.27 10.38 -5.27
CA LEU A 4 8.45 10.29 -3.82
C LEU A 4 7.84 11.49 -3.06
N PRO A 5 8.05 12.75 -3.51
CA PRO A 5 7.38 13.91 -2.92
C PRO A 5 5.85 13.86 -3.03
N ALA A 6 5.30 13.40 -4.15
CA ALA A 6 3.85 13.27 -4.35
C ALA A 6 3.21 12.33 -3.32
N LEU A 7 3.88 11.21 -3.02
CA LEU A 7 3.46 10.25 -2.01
C LEU A 7 3.92 10.59 -0.59
N SER A 8 4.62 11.73 -0.42
CA SER A 8 5.20 12.13 0.87
C SER A 8 6.16 11.09 1.47
N ILE A 9 6.89 10.36 0.61
CA ILE A 9 7.89 9.38 1.03
C ILE A 9 9.24 10.11 1.21
N PRO A 10 9.77 10.19 2.45
CA PRO A 10 11.02 10.89 2.70
C PRO A 10 12.23 10.05 2.25
N VAL A 11 13.25 10.72 1.76
CA VAL A 11 14.57 10.14 1.51
C VAL A 11 15.33 10.12 2.84
N ALA A 12 15.76 8.95 3.27
CA ALA A 12 16.48 8.74 4.53
C ALA A 12 18.00 8.97 4.38
N LYS A 13 18.59 8.52 3.26
CA LYS A 13 20.01 8.67 2.94
C LYS A 13 20.18 8.93 1.44
N GLY A 14 21.26 9.62 1.07
CA GLY A 14 21.58 9.89 -0.34
C GLY A 14 20.66 10.92 -0.98
N ARG A 15 20.28 10.72 -2.22
CA ARG A 15 19.47 11.65 -3.03
C ARG A 15 18.32 10.95 -3.75
N ASN A 16 17.34 11.75 -4.17
CA ASN A 16 16.32 11.32 -5.12
C ASN A 16 16.89 11.26 -6.54
N PHE A 17 16.14 10.68 -7.48
CA PHE A 17 16.45 10.77 -8.91
C PHE A 17 16.40 12.23 -9.37
N LEU A 18 17.37 12.61 -10.19
CA LEU A 18 17.51 14.01 -10.65
C LEU A 18 16.95 14.20 -12.06
N ASN A 19 17.24 13.29 -12.98
CA ASN A 19 16.87 13.44 -14.38
C ASN A 19 17.10 12.13 -15.17
N LEU A 20 17.04 12.23 -16.49
CA LEU A 20 17.25 11.12 -17.42
C LEU A 20 18.61 10.40 -17.25
N SER A 21 19.63 11.02 -16.65
CA SER A 21 20.92 10.35 -16.41
C SER A 21 20.81 9.18 -15.44
N ASP A 22 19.79 9.19 -14.58
CA ASP A 22 19.53 8.12 -13.62
C ASP A 22 18.74 6.92 -14.22
N THR A 23 18.32 7.00 -15.50
CA THR A 23 17.38 6.04 -16.11
C THR A 23 17.89 4.60 -16.17
N LEU A 24 19.16 4.39 -16.40
CA LEU A 24 19.67 3.05 -16.71
C LEU A 24 20.61 2.47 -15.64
N ARG A 25 21.14 3.29 -14.75
CA ARG A 25 22.19 2.84 -13.83
C ARG A 25 21.91 3.16 -12.36
N SER A 26 20.94 4.00 -12.08
CA SER A 26 20.64 4.44 -10.72
C SER A 26 19.36 3.76 -10.19
N ILE A 27 19.44 3.33 -8.95
CA ILE A 27 18.28 2.81 -8.21
C ILE A 27 18.19 3.49 -6.85
N MET A 28 16.99 3.52 -6.32
CA MET A 28 16.79 3.78 -4.90
C MET A 28 16.23 2.52 -4.24
N VAL A 29 16.51 2.36 -2.96
CA VAL A 29 16.03 1.23 -2.15
C VAL A 29 15.30 1.76 -0.92
N ASN A 30 14.46 0.94 -0.30
CA ASN A 30 13.92 1.28 1.01
C ASN A 30 14.81 0.76 2.14
N GLU A 31 14.54 1.19 3.39
CA GLU A 31 15.29 0.74 4.58
C GLU A 31 15.21 -0.78 4.76
N ALA A 32 14.04 -1.40 4.45
CA ALA A 32 13.86 -2.85 4.51
C ALA A 32 14.81 -3.61 3.56
N MET A 33 15.05 -3.06 2.35
CA MET A 33 16.00 -3.64 1.40
C MET A 33 17.44 -3.54 1.88
N ALA A 34 17.83 -2.38 2.42
CA ALA A 34 19.14 -2.18 3.02
C ALA A 34 19.40 -3.17 4.16
N LYS A 35 18.41 -3.34 5.03
CA LYS A 35 18.44 -4.31 6.13
C LYS A 35 18.51 -5.76 5.63
N HIS A 36 17.75 -6.09 4.59
CA HIS A 36 17.73 -7.44 4.01
C HIS A 36 19.11 -7.86 3.49
N PHE A 37 19.86 -6.93 2.91
CA PHE A 37 21.24 -7.19 2.46
C PHE A 37 22.31 -6.93 3.52
N GLY A 38 21.96 -6.50 4.72
CA GLY A 38 22.91 -6.20 5.79
C GLY A 38 23.79 -4.99 5.47
N TRP A 39 23.27 -3.99 4.76
CA TRP A 39 24.03 -2.80 4.39
C TRP A 39 23.90 -1.70 5.43
N ASP A 40 24.99 -1.37 6.13
CA ASP A 40 25.05 -0.20 7.02
C ASP A 40 25.05 1.11 6.23
N ASP A 41 25.76 1.14 5.12
CA ASP A 41 25.75 2.24 4.15
C ASP A 41 25.39 1.73 2.75
N PRO A 42 24.11 1.89 2.35
CA PRO A 42 23.63 1.41 1.05
C PRO A 42 24.03 2.27 -0.14
N VAL A 43 24.26 3.58 0.06
CA VAL A 43 24.56 4.52 -1.04
C VAL A 43 25.89 4.17 -1.69
N GLY A 44 25.92 4.13 -3.03
CA GLY A 44 27.09 3.73 -3.81
C GLY A 44 27.27 2.20 -3.95
N LYS A 45 26.47 1.39 -3.26
CA LYS A 45 26.49 -0.07 -3.47
C LYS A 45 25.97 -0.41 -4.88
N ARG A 46 26.54 -1.48 -5.43
CA ARG A 46 26.19 -1.96 -6.77
C ARG A 46 25.42 -3.26 -6.69
N VAL A 47 24.34 -3.32 -7.44
CA VAL A 47 23.41 -4.48 -7.47
C VAL A 47 23.37 -5.01 -8.89
N LYS A 48 23.31 -6.32 -9.04
CA LYS A 48 23.04 -7.03 -10.30
C LYS A 48 21.79 -7.88 -10.14
N PHE A 49 21.07 -8.06 -11.22
CA PHE A 49 20.03 -9.08 -11.25
C PHE A 49 20.66 -10.48 -11.25
N ALA A 50 20.07 -11.41 -10.53
CA ALA A 50 20.52 -12.80 -10.52
C ALA A 50 20.45 -13.38 -11.95
N GLY A 51 21.57 -13.98 -12.41
CA GLY A 51 21.68 -14.53 -13.77
C GLY A 51 22.13 -13.52 -14.84
N ASP A 52 22.33 -12.25 -14.51
CA ASP A 52 22.87 -11.29 -15.47
C ASP A 52 24.38 -11.47 -15.63
N THR A 53 24.80 -11.88 -16.84
CA THR A 53 26.19 -12.07 -17.24
C THR A 53 26.74 -10.88 -18.05
N SER A 54 25.93 -9.86 -18.34
CA SER A 54 26.30 -8.73 -19.20
C SER A 54 27.32 -7.77 -18.59
N GLY A 55 27.62 -7.91 -17.31
CA GLY A 55 28.46 -6.99 -16.57
C GLY A 55 27.73 -5.69 -16.16
N PHE A 56 26.44 -5.57 -16.45
CA PHE A 56 25.62 -4.44 -16.08
C PHE A 56 25.38 -4.43 -14.57
N TYR A 57 25.46 -3.27 -13.96
CA TYR A 57 25.14 -3.08 -12.55
C TYR A 57 24.32 -1.79 -12.34
N LEU A 58 23.54 -1.80 -11.30
CA LEU A 58 22.74 -0.68 -10.83
C LEU A 58 23.38 -0.12 -9.56
N GLU A 59 23.52 1.18 -9.48
CA GLU A 59 24.11 1.85 -8.32
C GLU A 59 23.00 2.45 -7.44
N VAL A 60 23.10 2.21 -6.15
CA VAL A 60 22.17 2.77 -5.18
C VAL A 60 22.51 4.23 -4.95
N VAL A 61 21.63 5.14 -5.37
CA VAL A 61 21.82 6.60 -5.23
C VAL A 61 21.10 7.17 -4.01
N GLY A 62 20.12 6.45 -3.47
CA GLY A 62 19.41 6.90 -2.30
C GLY A 62 18.61 5.79 -1.61
N VAL A 63 18.26 6.06 -0.37
CA VAL A 63 17.44 5.18 0.49
C VAL A 63 16.20 5.93 0.91
N THR A 64 15.03 5.34 0.69
CA THR A 64 13.77 5.89 1.20
C THR A 64 13.46 5.33 2.57
N LYS A 65 12.72 6.08 3.37
CA LYS A 65 12.02 5.52 4.52
C LYS A 65 11.10 4.39 4.10
N ASP A 66 10.91 3.45 5.00
CA ASP A 66 9.93 2.39 4.83
C ASP A 66 8.51 2.96 4.81
N PHE A 67 7.68 2.45 3.92
CA PHE A 67 6.27 2.79 3.83
C PHE A 67 5.45 1.58 3.41
N ASN A 68 4.18 1.57 3.79
CA ASN A 68 3.28 0.48 3.45
C ASN A 68 2.76 0.64 2.01
N GLN A 69 3.15 -0.27 1.13
CA GLN A 69 2.60 -0.37 -0.24
C GLN A 69 1.32 -1.19 -0.32
N LYS A 70 1.12 -2.05 0.65
CA LYS A 70 0.00 -2.99 0.75
C LYS A 70 -0.69 -2.80 2.10
N SER A 71 -1.54 -3.74 2.46
CA SER A 71 -2.18 -3.77 3.77
C SER A 71 -1.17 -3.66 4.92
N LEU A 72 -1.54 -2.93 5.98
CA LEU A 72 -0.75 -2.82 7.23
C LEU A 72 -0.50 -4.16 7.93
N TYR A 73 -1.22 -5.22 7.54
CA TYR A 73 -0.98 -6.58 8.05
C TYR A 73 0.25 -7.25 7.46
N ASN A 74 0.75 -6.74 6.34
CA ASN A 74 1.94 -7.30 5.71
C ASN A 74 3.19 -6.57 6.19
N PRO A 75 4.28 -7.30 6.50
CA PRO A 75 5.56 -6.66 6.77
C PRO A 75 6.00 -5.86 5.54
N ILE A 76 6.71 -4.77 5.78
CA ILE A 76 7.24 -3.96 4.69
C ILE A 76 8.26 -4.77 3.91
N ALA A 77 7.98 -4.96 2.63
CA ALA A 77 8.86 -5.73 1.76
C ALA A 77 10.09 -4.91 1.31
N PRO A 78 11.22 -5.56 1.04
CA PRO A 78 12.32 -4.95 0.33
C PRO A 78 11.90 -4.40 -1.03
N LEU A 79 12.19 -3.13 -1.32
CA LEU A 79 11.78 -2.41 -2.51
C LEU A 79 12.94 -1.80 -3.25
N LEU A 80 12.86 -1.88 -4.57
CA LEU A 80 13.72 -1.20 -5.51
C LEU A 80 12.90 -0.20 -6.31
N PHE A 81 13.40 1.01 -6.46
CA PHE A 81 12.83 2.04 -7.31
C PHE A 81 13.74 2.27 -8.49
N PHE A 82 13.15 2.31 -9.67
CA PHE A 82 13.82 2.63 -10.93
C PHE A 82 13.28 3.95 -11.44
N TYR A 83 14.15 4.74 -12.01
CA TYR A 83 13.72 5.89 -12.80
C TYR A 83 13.35 5.40 -14.22
N SER A 84 12.10 5.58 -14.59
CA SER A 84 11.62 5.31 -15.95
C SER A 84 11.00 6.59 -16.53
N PRO A 85 11.46 7.07 -17.69
CA PRO A 85 10.83 8.21 -18.35
C PRO A 85 9.47 7.85 -18.96
N ASN A 86 9.23 6.56 -19.21
CA ASN A 86 7.98 6.07 -19.78
C ASN A 86 7.08 5.53 -18.66
N SER A 87 5.99 6.20 -18.40
CA SER A 87 4.99 5.77 -17.43
C SER A 87 3.61 5.86 -18.05
N ASN A 88 2.80 4.84 -17.81
CA ASN A 88 1.40 4.80 -18.24
C ASN A 88 0.44 5.40 -17.19
N VAL A 89 0.97 5.86 -16.06
CA VAL A 89 0.18 6.39 -14.94
C VAL A 89 0.77 7.72 -14.49
N ILE A 90 -0.08 8.71 -14.32
CA ILE A 90 0.28 10.00 -13.73
C ILE A 90 -0.30 10.03 -12.32
N GLN A 91 0.54 10.25 -11.33
CA GLN A 91 0.11 10.45 -9.95
C GLN A 91 0.08 11.93 -9.62
N LEU A 92 -1.03 12.38 -9.07
CA LEU A 92 -1.24 13.76 -8.70
C LEU A 92 -1.60 13.86 -7.21
N LYS A 93 -0.94 14.75 -6.50
CA LYS A 93 -1.33 15.16 -5.16
C LYS A 93 -2.22 16.38 -5.26
N LEU A 94 -3.48 16.21 -4.89
CA LEU A 94 -4.43 17.32 -4.86
C LEU A 94 -4.25 18.13 -3.57
N ALA A 95 -4.40 19.44 -3.67
CA ALA A 95 -4.48 20.31 -2.50
C ALA A 95 -5.79 20.05 -1.73
N SER A 96 -5.78 20.34 -0.43
CA SER A 96 -6.98 20.30 0.40
C SER A 96 -8.02 21.29 -0.13
N GLY A 97 -9.28 20.86 -0.27
CA GLY A 97 -10.35 21.72 -0.76
C GLY A 97 -11.39 20.98 -1.58
N ASP A 98 -11.97 21.63 -2.58
CA ASP A 98 -12.96 21.04 -3.45
C ASP A 98 -12.31 20.04 -4.43
N ILE A 99 -12.39 18.76 -4.05
CA ILE A 99 -11.83 17.65 -4.84
C ILE A 99 -12.51 17.57 -6.21
N LYS A 100 -13.84 17.80 -6.27
CA LYS A 100 -14.61 17.72 -7.52
C LYS A 100 -14.18 18.79 -8.52
N ALA A 101 -13.98 20.03 -8.05
CA ALA A 101 -13.46 21.10 -8.89
C ALA A 101 -12.03 20.83 -9.35
N SER A 102 -11.19 20.22 -8.50
CA SER A 102 -9.81 19.84 -8.83
C SER A 102 -9.77 18.76 -9.91
N ILE A 103 -10.61 17.72 -9.80
CA ILE A 103 -10.74 16.68 -10.82
C ILE A 103 -11.21 17.27 -12.15
N GLY A 104 -12.19 18.18 -12.15
CA GLY A 104 -12.66 18.84 -13.38
C GLY A 104 -11.56 19.63 -14.10
N LYS A 105 -10.66 20.27 -13.36
CA LYS A 105 -9.48 20.96 -13.93
C LYS A 105 -8.50 19.96 -14.56
N VAL A 106 -8.24 18.84 -13.89
CA VAL A 106 -7.36 17.77 -14.40
C VAL A 106 -7.97 17.14 -15.65
N GLU A 107 -9.26 16.84 -15.64
CA GLU A 107 -9.98 16.30 -16.80
C GLU A 107 -9.91 17.25 -18.00
N SER A 108 -10.12 18.54 -17.78
CA SER A 108 -10.03 19.55 -18.83
C SER A 108 -8.63 19.63 -19.44
N ALA A 109 -7.59 19.57 -18.59
CA ALA A 109 -6.21 19.51 -19.03
C ALA A 109 -5.92 18.20 -19.80
N TRP A 110 -6.41 17.06 -19.29
CA TRP A 110 -6.26 15.76 -19.95
C TRP A 110 -6.83 15.77 -21.37
N LYS A 111 -8.07 16.19 -21.53
CA LYS A 111 -8.75 16.29 -22.83
C LYS A 111 -8.03 17.21 -23.81
N LYS A 112 -7.37 18.25 -23.32
CA LYS A 112 -6.56 19.16 -24.14
C LYS A 112 -5.30 18.49 -24.70
N TYR A 113 -4.59 17.72 -23.88
CA TYR A 113 -3.30 17.11 -24.26
C TYR A 113 -3.44 15.71 -24.83
N PHE A 114 -4.49 14.97 -24.43
CA PHE A 114 -4.74 13.59 -24.81
C PHE A 114 -6.20 13.37 -25.30
N PRO A 115 -6.64 14.07 -26.36
CA PRO A 115 -8.04 14.04 -26.79
C PRO A 115 -8.54 12.65 -27.22
N GLN A 116 -7.62 11.75 -27.58
CA GLN A 116 -7.94 10.39 -28.04
C GLN A 116 -7.99 9.36 -26.91
N LEU A 117 -7.56 9.73 -25.70
CA LEU A 117 -7.52 8.82 -24.56
C LEU A 117 -8.64 9.12 -23.57
N PRO A 118 -9.33 8.09 -23.06
CA PRO A 118 -10.32 8.28 -22.02
C PRO A 118 -9.65 8.84 -20.75
N PHE A 119 -10.37 9.70 -20.03
CA PHE A 119 -9.94 10.17 -18.72
C PHE A 119 -10.43 9.19 -17.66
N GLU A 120 -9.53 8.41 -17.11
CA GLU A 120 -9.80 7.49 -16.01
C GLU A 120 -8.94 7.87 -14.81
N TYR A 121 -9.51 7.86 -13.63
CA TYR A 121 -8.77 8.12 -12.41
C TYR A 121 -9.23 7.20 -11.28
N LYS A 122 -8.35 6.98 -10.33
CA LYS A 122 -8.63 6.26 -9.09
C LYS A 122 -8.01 7.01 -7.93
N PHE A 123 -8.68 6.99 -6.79
CA PHE A 123 -8.09 7.46 -5.56
C PHE A 123 -7.25 6.35 -4.92
N LEU A 124 -6.05 6.73 -4.49
CA LEU A 124 -5.15 5.77 -3.82
C LEU A 124 -5.78 5.23 -2.53
N ASP A 125 -6.52 6.08 -1.79
CA ASP A 125 -7.21 5.69 -0.57
C ASP A 125 -8.32 4.65 -0.80
N GLU A 126 -8.98 4.68 -1.95
CA GLU A 126 -10.01 3.67 -2.31
C GLU A 126 -9.38 2.30 -2.53
N ASP A 127 -8.23 2.23 -3.18
CA ASP A 127 -7.49 0.99 -3.38
C ASP A 127 -7.05 0.39 -2.03
N PHE A 128 -6.60 1.22 -1.09
CA PHE A 128 -6.31 0.77 0.27
C PHE A 128 -7.57 0.30 1.01
N ASN A 129 -8.66 1.06 0.96
CA ASN A 129 -9.91 0.71 1.64
C ASN A 129 -10.52 -0.59 1.10
N SER A 130 -10.43 -0.87 -0.19
CA SER A 130 -10.93 -2.10 -0.78
C SER A 130 -10.26 -3.35 -0.22
N GLN A 131 -8.99 -3.27 0.16
CA GLN A 131 -8.25 -4.37 0.77
C GLN A 131 -8.78 -4.73 2.17
N TYR A 132 -9.32 -3.75 2.91
CA TYR A 132 -9.89 -3.95 4.24
C TYR A 132 -11.38 -4.30 4.24
N ALA A 133 -12.09 -4.05 3.13
CA ALA A 133 -13.53 -4.30 3.04
C ALA A 133 -13.90 -5.79 3.29
N ALA A 134 -13.06 -6.71 2.80
CA ALA A 134 -13.25 -8.13 3.02
C ALA A 134 -13.12 -8.51 4.51
N ASP A 135 -12.16 -7.95 5.21
CA ASP A 135 -11.91 -8.22 6.63
C ASP A 135 -13.00 -7.62 7.52
N GLN A 136 -13.46 -6.41 7.20
CA GLN A 136 -14.61 -5.81 7.88
C GLN A 136 -15.87 -6.65 7.72
N LYS A 137 -16.12 -7.21 6.52
CA LYS A 137 -17.26 -8.10 6.28
C LYS A 137 -17.15 -9.37 7.10
N ARG A 138 -15.97 -9.98 7.19
CA ARG A 138 -15.71 -11.15 8.05
C ARG A 138 -15.95 -10.82 9.51
N GLY A 139 -15.45 -9.69 10.02
CA GLY A 139 -15.66 -9.23 11.39
C GLY A 139 -17.14 -9.10 11.74
N LYS A 140 -17.97 -8.53 10.87
CA LYS A 140 -19.42 -8.42 11.05
C LYS A 140 -20.09 -9.80 11.13
N ILE A 141 -19.67 -10.75 10.27
CA ILE A 141 -20.19 -12.12 10.28
C ILE A 141 -19.84 -12.80 11.61
N PHE A 142 -18.59 -12.72 12.05
CA PHE A 142 -18.19 -13.31 13.34
C PHE A 142 -18.94 -12.72 14.52
N ALA A 143 -19.15 -11.40 14.54
CA ALA A 143 -19.93 -10.73 15.58
C ALA A 143 -21.39 -11.26 15.64
N ALA A 144 -22.04 -11.42 14.47
CA ALA A 144 -23.40 -11.95 14.39
C ALA A 144 -23.48 -13.40 14.93
N PHE A 145 -22.54 -14.27 14.56
CA PHE A 145 -22.47 -15.64 15.07
C PHE A 145 -22.17 -15.69 16.58
N SER A 146 -21.32 -14.82 17.08
CA SER A 146 -21.02 -14.74 18.52
C SER A 146 -22.27 -14.37 19.32
N ILE A 147 -23.07 -13.39 18.88
CA ILE A 147 -24.32 -13.00 19.52
C ILE A 147 -25.30 -14.17 19.51
N LEU A 148 -25.44 -14.86 18.37
CA LEU A 148 -26.32 -16.01 18.26
C LEU A 148 -25.92 -17.13 19.23
N THR A 149 -24.65 -17.43 19.36
CA THR A 149 -24.10 -18.44 20.26
C THR A 149 -24.40 -18.09 21.73
N ILE A 150 -24.27 -16.83 22.12
CA ILE A 150 -24.60 -16.36 23.47
C ILE A 150 -26.07 -16.57 23.76
N ILE A 151 -26.95 -16.22 22.82
CA ILE A 151 -28.41 -16.41 22.99
C ILE A 151 -28.75 -17.90 23.20
N ILE A 152 -28.20 -18.78 22.34
CA ILE A 152 -28.43 -20.23 22.44
C ILE A 152 -27.94 -20.78 23.78
N THR A 153 -26.76 -20.35 24.21
CA THR A 153 -26.17 -20.78 25.48
C THR A 153 -27.03 -20.34 26.67
N CYS A 154 -27.52 -19.10 26.68
CA CYS A 154 -28.41 -18.58 27.71
C CYS A 154 -29.74 -19.38 27.77
N LEU A 155 -30.35 -19.66 26.61
CA LEU A 155 -31.55 -20.46 26.52
C LEU A 155 -31.33 -21.90 27.00
N GLY A 156 -30.18 -22.50 26.67
CA GLY A 156 -29.82 -23.84 27.16
C GLY A 156 -29.67 -23.90 28.67
N LEU A 157 -29.02 -22.91 29.29
CA LEU A 157 -28.89 -22.81 30.75
C LEU A 157 -30.23 -22.59 31.44
N LEU A 158 -31.11 -21.72 30.88
CA LEU A 158 -32.45 -21.51 31.38
C LEU A 158 -33.30 -22.80 31.31
N GLY A 159 -33.20 -23.53 30.20
CA GLY A 159 -33.90 -24.82 30.05
C GLY A 159 -33.46 -25.86 31.08
N LEU A 160 -32.12 -25.99 31.28
CA LEU A 160 -31.57 -26.91 32.27
C LEU A 160 -31.97 -26.54 33.71
N THR A 161 -31.94 -25.26 34.08
CA THR A 161 -32.34 -24.80 35.42
C THR A 161 -33.83 -25.01 35.68
N ALA A 162 -34.68 -24.73 34.68
CA ALA A 162 -36.10 -24.97 34.76
C ALA A 162 -36.41 -26.48 34.95
N PHE A 163 -35.75 -27.35 34.18
CA PHE A 163 -35.91 -28.79 34.26
C PHE A 163 -35.48 -29.34 35.62
N THR A 164 -34.31 -28.94 36.10
CA THR A 164 -33.80 -29.40 37.41
C THR A 164 -34.65 -28.91 38.59
N THR A 165 -35.24 -27.73 38.49
CA THR A 165 -36.15 -27.20 39.49
C THR A 165 -37.47 -28.00 39.56
N GLN A 166 -38.03 -28.37 38.41
CA GLN A 166 -39.24 -29.21 38.34
C GLN A 166 -39.00 -30.62 38.90
N GLN A 167 -37.83 -31.21 38.69
CA GLN A 167 -37.49 -32.52 39.25
C GLN A 167 -37.42 -32.54 40.79
N LYS A 168 -36.98 -31.43 41.41
CA LYS A 168 -36.87 -31.33 42.86
C LYS A 168 -38.19 -31.01 43.60
N GLN A 169 -39.24 -30.67 42.85
CA GLN A 169 -40.61 -30.41 43.44
C GLN A 169 -41.46 -31.60 43.42
N LYS A 170 -41.06 -32.76 42.93
CA LYS A 170 -41.71 -34.07 43.06
C LYS A 170 -40.97 -34.89 44.11
#